data_3b27fd5dc469a6f488b12b2b10fa2284
#
_entry.id   3b27fd5dc469a6f488b12b2b10fa2284
#
_cell.length_a   1.000
_cell.length_b   1.000
_cell.length_c   1.000
_cell.angle_alpha   90.00
_cell.angle_beta   90.00
_cell.angle_gamma   90.00
#
_symmetry.space_group_name_H-M   'P 1'
#
loop_
_entity.id
_entity.type
_entity.pdbx_description
1 polymer ?
#
loop_
_entity_poly.entity_id
_entity_poly.type
_entity_poly.pdbx_seq_one_letter_code
_entity_poly.pdbx_strand_id
1 'polypeptide(L)'
;YQKYVEECAKNIGSIGYYAQQKVLENQMDGNDYYTLLQIVEAEATGGDIKSKILIANVVLNRVKDSRFPDTIYDVVWQTAGGSPQFSPTDDGRIYTVSITDDTIEAVDRALAGEDYSQGALFFAARASAEAQNMVWFDQNLVQMFEYGGHEFFCFADE
;
A
#
# COMPACT_ATOMS: atom_id res chain seq x y z
N TYR A 1 -14.03 -0.14 -14.45
CA TYR A 1 -14.19 0.53 -13.14
C TYR A 1 -15.44 0.08 -12.40
N GLN A 2 -16.59 0.10 -13.08
CA GLN A 2 -17.86 -0.34 -12.48
C GLN A 2 -17.80 -1.79 -11.99
N LYS A 3 -17.23 -2.66 -12.80
CA LYS A 3 -17.06 -4.07 -12.44
C LYS A 3 -16.14 -4.24 -11.23
N TYR A 4 -15.10 -3.42 -11.15
CA TYR A 4 -14.18 -3.44 -10.02
C TYR A 4 -14.88 -3.04 -8.73
N VAL A 5 -15.70 -2.00 -8.77
CA VAL A 5 -16.49 -1.57 -7.61
C VAL A 5 -17.46 -2.66 -7.15
N GLU A 6 -18.09 -3.37 -8.10
CA GLU A 6 -18.96 -4.50 -7.78
C GLU A 6 -18.21 -5.65 -7.11
N GLU A 7 -17.00 -5.95 -7.58
CA GLU A 7 -16.13 -6.95 -6.95
C GLU A 7 -15.74 -6.52 -5.53
N CYS A 8 -15.47 -5.23 -5.32
CA CYS A 8 -15.20 -4.70 -3.99
C CYS A 8 -16.35 -4.99 -3.04
N ALA A 9 -17.58 -4.71 -3.46
CA ALA A 9 -18.76 -4.91 -2.64
C ALA A 9 -18.94 -6.39 -2.27
N LYS A 10 -18.67 -7.30 -3.20
CA LYS A 10 -18.75 -8.75 -2.96
C LYS A 10 -17.69 -9.23 -1.98
N ASN A 11 -16.44 -8.80 -2.16
CA ASN A 11 -15.32 -9.28 -1.38
C ASN A 11 -15.29 -8.72 0.03
N ILE A 12 -15.82 -7.51 0.20
CA ILE A 12 -15.95 -6.88 1.51
C ILE A 12 -17.22 -7.38 2.21
N GLY A 13 -18.17 -7.92 1.46
CA GLY A 13 -19.37 -8.56 2.01
C GLY A 13 -20.26 -7.58 2.77
N SER A 14 -20.62 -7.94 4.00
CA SER A 14 -21.53 -7.14 4.83
C SER A 14 -20.97 -5.77 5.22
N ILE A 15 -19.71 -5.49 4.96
CA ILE A 15 -19.11 -4.19 5.23
C ILE A 15 -19.24 -3.21 4.07
N GLY A 16 -19.98 -3.55 3.01
CA GLY A 16 -20.16 -2.67 1.85
C GLY A 16 -20.61 -1.27 2.24
N TYR A 17 -21.56 -1.14 3.16
CA TYR A 17 -22.02 0.17 3.64
C TYR A 17 -20.89 0.92 4.36
N TYR A 18 -20.14 0.23 5.20
CA TYR A 18 -19.00 0.79 5.91
C TYR A 18 -17.93 1.30 4.94
N ALA A 19 -17.62 0.49 3.93
CA ALA A 19 -16.65 0.87 2.90
C ALA A 19 -17.10 2.11 2.15
N GLN A 20 -18.40 2.21 1.82
CA GLN A 20 -18.96 3.39 1.17
C GLN A 20 -18.81 4.64 2.03
N GLN A 21 -19.03 4.52 3.34
CA GLN A 21 -18.84 5.65 4.25
C GLN A 21 -17.40 6.11 4.31
N LYS A 22 -16.45 5.17 4.35
CA LYS A 22 -15.01 5.50 4.38
C LYS A 22 -14.58 6.20 3.11
N VAL A 23 -15.10 5.78 1.96
CA VAL A 23 -14.85 6.44 0.68
C VAL A 23 -15.33 7.89 0.73
N LEU A 24 -16.54 8.13 1.24
CA LEU A 24 -17.09 9.47 1.33
C LEU A 24 -16.32 10.35 2.31
N GLU A 25 -15.99 9.81 3.50
CA GLU A 25 -15.25 10.55 4.52
C GLU A 25 -13.90 11.05 4.02
N ASN A 26 -13.22 10.24 3.21
CA ASN A 26 -11.87 10.55 2.74
C ASN A 26 -11.85 11.16 1.34
N GLN A 27 -13.02 11.41 0.75
CA GLN A 27 -13.14 12.02 -0.57
C GLN A 27 -12.37 11.26 -1.64
N MET A 28 -12.39 9.93 -1.55
CA MET A 28 -11.76 9.05 -2.54
C MET A 28 -12.83 8.20 -3.21
N ASP A 29 -12.50 7.53 -4.31
CA ASP A 29 -13.45 6.61 -4.93
C ASP A 29 -13.31 5.20 -4.34
N GLY A 30 -14.29 4.34 -4.63
CA GLY A 30 -14.30 2.97 -4.13
C GLY A 30 -13.12 2.15 -4.64
N ASN A 31 -12.65 2.47 -5.83
CA ASN A 31 -11.48 1.83 -6.43
C ASN A 31 -10.21 2.09 -5.61
N ASP A 32 -10.02 3.33 -5.17
CA ASP A 32 -8.87 3.70 -4.34
C ASP A 32 -8.90 2.98 -2.99
N TYR A 33 -10.04 2.99 -2.33
CA TYR A 33 -10.15 2.35 -1.02
C TYR A 33 -9.86 0.86 -1.11
N TYR A 34 -10.50 0.18 -2.06
CA TYR A 34 -10.31 -1.25 -2.22
C TYR A 34 -8.88 -1.61 -2.64
N THR A 35 -8.30 -0.82 -3.54
CA THR A 35 -6.91 -1.03 -3.95
C THR A 35 -5.96 -0.91 -2.77
N LEU A 36 -6.20 0.04 -1.88
CA LEU A 36 -5.39 0.18 -0.66
C LEU A 36 -5.53 -1.04 0.24
N LEU A 37 -6.74 -1.53 0.43
CA LEU A 37 -6.97 -2.77 1.19
C LEU A 37 -6.20 -3.95 0.58
N GLN A 38 -6.29 -4.11 -0.74
CA GLN A 38 -5.65 -5.23 -1.43
C GLN A 38 -4.13 -5.18 -1.31
N ILE A 39 -3.52 -4.01 -1.53
CA ILE A 39 -2.06 -3.93 -1.50
C ILE A 39 -1.53 -4.11 -0.08
N VAL A 40 -2.20 -3.57 0.92
CA VAL A 40 -1.79 -3.75 2.32
C VAL A 40 -1.87 -5.23 2.69
N GLU A 41 -2.95 -5.91 2.33
CA GLU A 41 -3.08 -7.34 2.61
C GLU A 41 -2.00 -8.15 1.90
N ALA A 42 -1.74 -7.85 0.63
CA ALA A 42 -0.76 -8.58 -0.16
C ALA A 42 0.68 -8.38 0.34
N GLU A 43 1.03 -7.17 0.72
CA GLU A 43 2.39 -6.85 1.16
C GLU A 43 2.66 -7.22 2.62
N ALA A 44 1.64 -7.23 3.46
CA ALA A 44 1.78 -7.50 4.89
C ALA A 44 0.91 -8.66 5.35
N THR A 45 0.73 -9.67 4.50
CA THR A 45 -0.04 -10.87 4.84
C THR A 45 0.50 -11.50 6.13
N GLY A 46 -0.37 -11.70 7.10
CA GLY A 46 0.02 -12.27 8.39
C GLY A 46 0.75 -11.33 9.32
N GLY A 47 0.99 -10.09 8.91
CA GLY A 47 1.63 -9.08 9.74
C GLY A 47 0.69 -8.53 10.82
N ASP A 48 1.26 -7.85 11.81
CA ASP A 48 0.46 -7.19 12.82
C ASP A 48 -0.15 -5.89 12.28
N ILE A 49 -1.00 -5.26 13.08
CA ILE A 49 -1.70 -4.05 12.64
C ILE A 49 -0.72 -2.93 12.31
N LYS A 50 0.34 -2.76 13.10
CA LYS A 50 1.34 -1.72 12.83
C LYS A 50 2.06 -1.95 11.51
N SER A 51 2.41 -3.20 11.17
CA SER A 51 3.00 -3.54 9.88
C SER A 51 2.09 -3.11 8.73
N LYS A 52 0.80 -3.38 8.87
CA LYS A 52 -0.18 -3.03 7.85
C LYS A 52 -0.39 -1.52 7.74
N ILE A 53 -0.42 -0.82 8.87
CA ILE A 53 -0.50 0.65 8.88
C ILE A 53 0.71 1.25 8.15
N LEU A 54 1.91 0.71 8.38
CA LEU A 54 3.13 1.21 7.73
C LEU A 54 3.06 1.10 6.22
N ILE A 55 2.56 -0.02 5.69
CA ILE A 55 2.41 -0.16 4.24
C ILE A 55 1.42 0.87 3.70
N ALA A 56 0.29 1.03 4.38
CA ALA A 56 -0.70 2.05 3.99
C ALA A 56 -0.08 3.46 4.04
N ASN A 57 0.71 3.75 5.06
CA ASN A 57 1.37 5.05 5.20
C ASN A 57 2.28 5.35 4.01
N VAL A 58 3.06 4.36 3.55
CA VAL A 58 3.94 4.57 2.39
C VAL A 58 3.14 4.92 1.15
N VAL A 59 2.05 4.19 0.88
CA VAL A 59 1.17 4.50 -0.26
C VAL A 59 0.62 5.92 -0.15
N LEU A 60 0.12 6.28 1.03
CA LEU A 60 -0.46 7.62 1.26
C LEU A 60 0.59 8.72 1.17
N ASN A 61 1.82 8.46 1.64
CA ASN A 61 2.92 9.42 1.50
C ASN A 61 3.25 9.68 0.04
N ARG A 62 3.24 8.64 -0.80
CA ARG A 62 3.48 8.79 -2.24
C ARG A 62 2.40 9.65 -2.90
N VAL A 63 1.13 9.43 -2.53
CA VAL A 63 0.02 10.24 -3.07
C VAL A 63 0.23 11.73 -2.82
N LYS A 64 0.80 12.07 -1.67
CA LYS A 64 1.06 13.48 -1.28
C LYS A 64 2.34 14.05 -1.86
N ASP A 65 3.20 13.21 -2.40
CA ASP A 65 4.52 13.63 -2.90
C ASP A 65 4.42 13.90 -4.41
N SER A 66 4.88 15.07 -4.84
CA SER A 66 4.76 15.49 -6.23
C SER A 66 5.54 14.63 -7.23
N ARG A 67 6.45 13.78 -6.75
CA ARG A 67 7.24 12.88 -7.59
C ARG A 67 6.49 11.60 -7.94
N PHE A 68 5.32 11.37 -7.37
CA PHE A 68 4.52 10.17 -7.57
C PHE A 68 3.13 10.55 -8.09
N PRO A 69 2.36 9.57 -8.61
CA PRO A 69 0.96 9.81 -8.97
C PRO A 69 0.14 10.32 -7.77
N ASP A 70 -0.96 10.98 -8.05
CA ASP A 70 -1.75 11.66 -7.02
C ASP A 70 -3.00 10.90 -6.59
N THR A 71 -3.17 9.64 -7.02
CA THR A 71 -4.24 8.77 -6.55
C THR A 71 -3.65 7.46 -6.01
N ILE A 72 -4.37 6.85 -5.08
CA ILE A 72 -3.95 5.56 -4.51
C ILE A 72 -3.84 4.50 -5.61
N TYR A 73 -4.85 4.40 -6.48
CA TYR A 73 -4.85 3.42 -7.55
C TYR A 73 -3.61 3.59 -8.45
N ASP A 74 -3.32 4.81 -8.86
CA ASP A 74 -2.21 5.08 -9.76
C ASP A 74 -0.85 4.84 -9.08
N VAL A 75 -0.74 5.13 -7.78
CA VAL A 75 0.48 4.83 -7.02
C VAL A 75 0.72 3.32 -6.98
N VAL A 76 -0.31 2.55 -6.65
CA VAL A 76 -0.19 1.09 -6.50
C VAL A 76 0.15 0.43 -7.83
N TRP A 77 -0.45 0.89 -8.92
CA TRP A 77 -0.24 0.31 -10.26
C TRP A 77 0.89 0.97 -11.05
N GLN A 78 1.63 1.90 -10.46
CA GLN A 78 2.73 2.59 -11.11
C GLN A 78 3.81 1.61 -11.57
N THR A 79 4.34 1.85 -12.76
CA THR A 79 5.51 1.13 -13.27
C THR A 79 6.67 2.11 -13.47
N ALA A 80 7.89 1.59 -13.38
CA ALA A 80 9.09 2.37 -13.65
C ALA A 80 9.98 1.53 -14.56
N GLY A 81 10.30 2.07 -15.75
CA GLY A 81 11.10 1.34 -16.72
C GLY A 81 10.45 0.03 -17.17
N GLY A 82 9.12 -0.03 -17.17
CA GLY A 82 8.38 -1.23 -17.54
C GLY A 82 8.18 -2.23 -16.41
N SER A 83 8.70 -1.95 -15.22
CA SER A 83 8.57 -2.84 -14.04
C SER A 83 7.63 -2.25 -13.01
N PRO A 84 6.70 -3.04 -12.44
CA PRO A 84 5.82 -2.57 -11.38
C PRO A 84 6.60 -2.17 -10.12
N GLN A 85 6.12 -1.13 -9.44
CA GLN A 85 6.69 -0.70 -8.17
C GLN A 85 6.31 -1.63 -7.01
N PHE A 86 5.17 -2.30 -7.11
CA PHE A 86 4.67 -3.22 -6.09
C PHE A 86 4.53 -4.62 -6.71
N SER A 87 5.30 -5.58 -6.20
CA SER A 87 5.33 -6.93 -6.77
C SER A 87 3.97 -7.64 -6.82
N PRO A 88 3.02 -7.42 -5.89
CA PRO A 88 1.71 -8.05 -6.02
C PRO A 88 0.92 -7.67 -7.26
N THR A 89 1.22 -6.53 -7.90
CA THR A 89 0.59 -6.16 -9.17
C THR A 89 1.19 -6.92 -10.35
N ASP A 90 2.43 -7.38 -10.21
CA ASP A 90 3.14 -8.12 -11.26
C ASP A 90 2.77 -9.61 -11.23
N ASP A 91 2.76 -10.22 -10.04
CA ASP A 91 2.51 -11.67 -9.92
C ASP A 91 1.04 -12.02 -9.69
N GLY A 92 0.16 -11.03 -9.64
CA GLY A 92 -1.28 -11.24 -9.50
C GLY A 92 -1.77 -11.48 -8.08
N ARG A 93 -0.91 -11.43 -7.08
CA ARG A 93 -1.34 -11.62 -5.67
C ARG A 93 -2.39 -10.61 -5.25
N ILE A 94 -2.34 -9.40 -5.83
CA ILE A 94 -3.29 -8.34 -5.49
C ILE A 94 -4.75 -8.77 -5.73
N TYR A 95 -4.98 -9.70 -6.66
CA TYR A 95 -6.32 -10.18 -6.99
C TYR A 95 -6.75 -11.38 -6.17
N THR A 96 -5.82 -12.07 -5.50
CA THR A 96 -6.08 -13.35 -4.86
C THR A 96 -6.10 -13.29 -3.33
N VAL A 97 -5.72 -12.15 -2.74
CA VAL A 97 -5.70 -12.01 -1.30
C VAL A 97 -7.12 -11.92 -0.72
N SER A 98 -7.29 -12.50 0.47
CA SER A 98 -8.51 -12.34 1.26
C SER A 98 -8.27 -11.24 2.28
N ILE A 99 -9.06 -10.17 2.19
CA ILE A 99 -8.90 -9.02 3.06
C ILE A 99 -9.40 -9.37 4.45
N THR A 100 -8.51 -9.27 5.44
CA THR A 100 -8.83 -9.58 6.83
C THR A 100 -9.35 -8.36 7.56
N ASP A 101 -10.02 -8.58 8.71
CA ASP A 101 -10.47 -7.50 9.58
C ASP A 101 -9.32 -6.63 10.07
N ASP A 102 -8.16 -7.22 10.34
CA ASP A 102 -6.97 -6.48 10.76
C ASP A 102 -6.51 -5.51 9.66
N THR A 103 -6.58 -5.92 8.41
CA THR A 103 -6.23 -5.04 7.29
C THR A 103 -7.21 -3.88 7.18
N ILE A 104 -8.50 -4.14 7.33
CA ILE A 104 -9.51 -3.08 7.31
C ILE A 104 -9.26 -2.09 8.44
N GLU A 105 -9.02 -2.58 9.65
CA GLU A 105 -8.70 -1.70 10.79
C GLU A 105 -7.45 -0.86 10.52
N ALA A 106 -6.39 -1.49 10.02
CA ALA A 106 -5.13 -0.79 9.76
C ALA A 106 -5.29 0.31 8.72
N VAL A 107 -5.96 0.02 7.61
CA VAL A 107 -6.20 0.99 6.55
C VAL A 107 -7.04 2.15 7.05
N ASP A 108 -8.10 1.87 7.79
CA ASP A 108 -8.96 2.92 8.34
C ASP A 108 -8.20 3.81 9.32
N ARG A 109 -7.35 3.23 10.15
CA ARG A 109 -6.53 3.99 11.10
C ARG A 109 -5.51 4.87 10.36
N ALA A 110 -4.89 4.34 9.30
CA ALA A 110 -3.97 5.13 8.47
C ALA A 110 -4.70 6.29 7.78
N LEU A 111 -5.88 6.05 7.25
CA LEU A 111 -6.69 7.11 6.62
C LEU A 111 -7.13 8.17 7.62
N ALA A 112 -7.31 7.79 8.88
CA ALA A 112 -7.65 8.73 9.95
C ALA A 112 -6.44 9.52 10.46
N GLY A 113 -5.24 9.24 9.97
CA GLY A 113 -4.03 10.00 10.28
C GLY A 113 -3.00 9.27 11.13
N GLU A 114 -3.25 8.01 11.50
CA GLU A 114 -2.27 7.24 12.26
C GLU A 114 -1.08 6.90 11.37
N ASP A 115 0.13 7.29 11.77
CA ASP A 115 1.30 7.24 10.92
C ASP A 115 2.55 6.93 11.75
N TYR A 116 3.22 5.85 11.40
CA TYR A 116 4.49 5.44 12.00
C TYR A 116 5.65 5.52 11.00
N SER A 117 5.36 5.95 9.77
CA SER A 117 6.31 5.84 8.65
C SER A 117 7.42 6.87 8.65
N GLN A 118 7.28 7.95 9.42
CA GLN A 118 8.25 9.05 9.43
C GLN A 118 8.49 9.64 8.03
N GLY A 119 7.47 9.57 7.17
CA GLY A 119 7.57 10.09 5.81
C GLY A 119 8.19 9.14 4.81
N ALA A 120 8.40 7.86 5.16
CA ALA A 120 8.99 6.88 4.25
C ALA A 120 8.20 6.78 2.94
N LEU A 121 8.91 6.69 1.84
CA LEU A 121 8.34 6.60 0.49
C LEU A 121 8.59 5.24 -0.16
N PHE A 122 9.44 4.41 0.43
CA PHE A 122 9.81 3.10 -0.12
C PHE A 122 9.87 2.06 0.99
N PHE A 123 9.57 0.81 0.65
CA PHE A 123 9.81 -0.30 1.54
C PHE A 123 10.25 -1.52 0.74
N ALA A 124 10.95 -2.44 1.39
CA ALA A 124 11.35 -3.70 0.78
C ALA A 124 11.51 -4.77 1.85
N ALA A 125 11.13 -6.00 1.49
CA ALA A 125 11.45 -7.18 2.29
C ALA A 125 12.73 -7.78 1.70
N ARG A 126 13.88 -7.45 2.26
CA ARG A 126 15.19 -7.81 1.69
C ARG A 126 15.35 -9.32 1.47
N ALA A 127 14.82 -10.13 2.39
CA ALA A 127 14.94 -11.58 2.31
C ALA A 127 14.26 -12.19 1.08
N SER A 128 13.23 -11.52 0.55
CA SER A 128 12.47 -12.01 -0.62
C SER A 128 12.62 -11.13 -1.85
N ALA A 129 13.33 -9.99 -1.75
CA ALA A 129 13.53 -9.08 -2.85
C ALA A 129 14.64 -9.59 -3.76
N GLU A 130 14.57 -9.21 -5.04
CA GLU A 130 15.66 -9.50 -5.98
C GLU A 130 16.89 -8.69 -5.59
N ALA A 131 18.06 -9.33 -5.67
CA ALA A 131 19.32 -8.73 -5.26
C ALA A 131 19.60 -7.40 -5.98
N GLN A 132 19.29 -7.32 -7.28
CA GLN A 132 19.53 -6.10 -8.05
C GLN A 132 18.63 -4.95 -7.60
N ASN A 133 17.42 -5.24 -7.13
CA ASN A 133 16.53 -4.23 -6.59
C ASN A 133 17.09 -3.67 -5.27
N MET A 134 17.64 -4.54 -4.43
CA MET A 134 18.24 -4.09 -3.17
C MET A 134 19.53 -3.30 -3.39
N VAL A 135 20.31 -3.62 -4.43
CA VAL A 135 21.46 -2.82 -4.81
C VAL A 135 21.02 -1.40 -5.18
N TRP A 136 19.96 -1.28 -5.98
CA TRP A 136 19.41 0.02 -6.35
C TRP A 136 18.96 0.81 -5.12
N PHE A 137 18.24 0.14 -4.20
CA PHE A 137 17.79 0.76 -2.94
C PHE A 137 18.98 1.27 -2.13
N ASP A 138 19.98 0.41 -1.92
CA ASP A 138 21.13 0.77 -1.10
C ASP A 138 21.97 1.90 -1.71
N GLN A 139 21.99 2.02 -3.03
CA GLN A 139 22.75 3.06 -3.73
C GLN A 139 22.01 4.40 -3.84
N ASN A 140 20.68 4.37 -3.89
CA ASN A 140 19.89 5.56 -4.23
C ASN A 140 19.01 6.07 -3.08
N LEU A 141 18.78 5.24 -2.07
CA LEU A 141 17.87 5.57 -0.96
C LEU A 141 18.61 5.48 0.36
N VAL A 142 18.02 6.10 1.38
CA VAL A 142 18.53 6.02 2.75
C VAL A 142 17.57 5.18 3.58
N GLN A 143 18.06 4.14 4.23
CA GLN A 143 17.24 3.34 5.14
C GLN A 143 16.94 4.16 6.39
N MET A 144 15.66 4.19 6.76
CA MET A 144 15.20 4.96 7.92
C MET A 144 15.01 4.08 9.14
N PHE A 145 14.36 2.93 8.95
CA PHE A 145 14.10 1.97 10.02
C PHE A 145 13.63 0.64 9.42
N GLU A 146 13.47 -0.34 10.28
CA GLU A 146 13.01 -1.68 9.93
C GLU A 146 11.88 -2.09 10.87
N TYR A 147 10.87 -2.75 10.33
CA TYR A 147 9.78 -3.27 11.14
C TYR A 147 9.05 -4.40 10.39
N GLY A 148 8.74 -5.48 11.11
CA GLY A 148 7.91 -6.56 10.57
C GLY A 148 8.48 -7.25 9.33
N GLY A 149 9.78 -7.29 9.18
CA GLY A 149 10.45 -7.88 8.03
C GLY A 149 10.61 -6.94 6.84
N HIS A 150 10.17 -5.69 6.97
CA HIS A 150 10.35 -4.68 5.94
C HIS A 150 11.34 -3.62 6.38
N GLU A 151 12.18 -3.17 5.44
CA GLU A 151 13.03 -1.99 5.60
C GLU A 151 12.35 -0.82 4.90
N PHE A 152 12.39 0.35 5.53
CA PHE A 152 11.72 1.56 5.04
C PHE A 152 12.76 2.61 4.67
N PHE A 153 12.53 3.31 3.56
CA PHE A 153 13.53 4.19 2.95
C PHE A 153 12.92 5.52 2.53
N CYS A 154 13.79 6.53 2.43
CA CYS A 154 13.46 7.82 1.79
C CYS A 154 14.53 8.13 0.73
N PHE A 155 14.31 9.22 -0.01
CA PHE A 155 15.32 9.67 -0.97
C PHE A 155 16.57 10.18 -0.24
N ALA A 156 17.72 9.96 -0.85
CA ALA A 156 19.02 10.29 -0.23
C ALA A 156 19.26 11.81 -0.09
N ASP A 157 18.53 12.61 -0.86
CA ASP A 157 18.70 14.07 -0.89
C ASP A 157 17.68 14.82 0.00
N GLU A 158 17.03 14.12 0.90
CA GLU A 158 16.04 14.71 1.81
C GLU A 158 16.57 14.87 3.23
#